data_ae4258f3215afda269d67690b07f5978
#
_entry.id   ae4258f3215afda269d67690b07f5978
#
_cell.length_a   1.000
_cell.length_b   1.000
_cell.length_c   1.000
_cell.angle_alpha   90.00
_cell.angle_beta   90.00
_cell.angle_gamma   90.00
#
_symmetry.space_group_name_H-M   'P 1'
#
loop_
_entity.id
_entity.type
_entity.pdbx_description
1 polymer ?
#
loop_
_entity_poly.entity_id
_entity_poly.type
_entity_poly.pdbx_seq_one_letter_code
_entity_poly.pdbx_strand_id
1 'polypeptide(L)'
;MIGSYVGYVAGSDPLHDFLTWIVRDRMGVREPRPAYRAFRLSGSNEVYAYEEKSSGAKLICKFYGSRFGWARQEYEGLETLRRFRLVGSPHHVIRPLGISRDLNGVLAVEYYPGEQFSDAIERATRHGDDAHLYWRLKALAWFLATQHNRTANGATVDFDPDCRYFDKLAGRLAKAGRIGQWDVDELSWLRDRWRERPRMWQDRQVWLHGDATPANFLFGHGLDVAAIDLERVKRGDRMFDVGRVAGELQHAFMSAAGDWHRAEPFIGHFLWEYSCHFPDRRRAF
;
A
#
# COMPACT_ATOMS: atom_id res chain seq x y z
N MET A 1 1.51 15.56 -4.17
CA MET A 1 1.67 16.21 -5.51
C MET A 1 0.31 16.33 -6.18
N ILE A 2 -0.10 17.53 -6.59
CA ILE A 2 -1.31 17.70 -7.41
C ILE A 2 -0.89 17.31 -8.82
N GLY A 3 -1.59 16.34 -9.43
CA GLY A 3 -1.28 15.86 -10.78
C GLY A 3 -1.44 16.95 -11.87
N SER A 4 -1.25 16.56 -13.13
CA SER A 4 -1.39 17.48 -14.27
C SER A 4 -2.88 17.84 -14.47
N TYR A 5 -3.20 19.13 -14.51
CA TYR A 5 -4.56 19.61 -14.78
C TYR A 5 -5.02 19.19 -16.19
N VAL A 6 -6.21 18.61 -16.27
CA VAL A 6 -6.76 18.06 -17.53
C VAL A 6 -7.96 18.89 -18.04
N GLY A 7 -8.69 19.56 -17.14
CA GLY A 7 -9.88 20.32 -17.50
C GLY A 7 -11.00 20.17 -16.47
N TYR A 8 -12.22 20.51 -16.88
CA TYR A 8 -13.43 20.31 -16.10
C TYR A 8 -14.20 19.09 -16.61
N VAL A 9 -14.87 18.39 -15.70
CA VAL A 9 -15.86 17.36 -16.07
C VAL A 9 -17.08 18.06 -16.64
N ALA A 10 -17.49 17.67 -17.84
CA ALA A 10 -18.68 18.25 -18.47
C ALA A 10 -19.95 17.89 -17.67
N GLY A 11 -20.89 18.82 -17.53
CA GLY A 11 -22.14 18.57 -16.82
C GLY A 11 -23.02 17.49 -17.43
N SER A 12 -22.82 17.19 -18.74
CA SER A 12 -23.48 16.05 -19.43
C SER A 12 -22.76 14.72 -19.30
N ASP A 13 -21.58 14.70 -18.69
CA ASP A 13 -20.82 13.46 -18.47
C ASP A 13 -21.46 12.68 -17.30
N PRO A 14 -21.83 11.40 -17.47
CA PRO A 14 -22.34 10.56 -16.36
C PRO A 14 -21.42 10.52 -15.14
N LEU A 15 -20.12 10.73 -15.31
CA LEU A 15 -19.17 10.86 -14.21
C LEU A 15 -19.49 12.08 -13.34
N HIS A 16 -20.01 13.18 -13.91
CA HIS A 16 -20.40 14.38 -13.14
C HIS A 16 -21.48 14.07 -12.11
N ASP A 17 -22.50 13.30 -12.47
CA ASP A 17 -23.55 12.88 -11.55
C ASP A 17 -23.03 11.96 -10.45
N PHE A 18 -22.14 11.04 -10.78
CA PHE A 18 -21.49 10.15 -9.81
C PHE A 18 -20.64 10.95 -8.80
N LEU A 19 -19.83 11.89 -9.26
CA LEU A 19 -19.05 12.77 -8.39
C LEU A 19 -19.95 13.61 -7.48
N THR A 20 -21.05 14.14 -8.05
CA THR A 20 -22.03 14.95 -7.30
C THR A 20 -22.69 14.13 -6.19
N TRP A 21 -23.10 12.89 -6.50
CA TRP A 21 -23.62 11.98 -5.49
C TRP A 21 -22.59 11.71 -4.38
N ILE A 22 -21.34 11.43 -4.73
CA ILE A 22 -20.27 11.18 -3.73
C ILE A 22 -20.07 12.41 -2.85
N VAL A 23 -19.85 13.57 -3.44
CA VAL A 23 -19.55 14.81 -2.72
C VAL A 23 -20.69 15.18 -1.78
N ARG A 24 -21.94 15.04 -2.24
CA ARG A 24 -23.12 15.33 -1.44
C ARG A 24 -23.39 14.27 -0.35
N ASP A 25 -23.48 12.99 -0.73
CA ASP A 25 -24.04 11.96 0.15
C ASP A 25 -22.96 11.23 0.96
N ARG A 26 -21.72 11.20 0.46
CA ARG A 26 -20.60 10.54 1.13
C ARG A 26 -19.66 11.50 1.85
N MET A 27 -19.55 12.74 1.37
CA MET A 27 -18.68 13.75 1.96
C MET A 27 -19.44 14.87 2.68
N GLY A 28 -20.78 14.95 2.53
CA GLY A 28 -21.64 15.90 3.23
C GLY A 28 -21.58 17.32 2.70
N VAL A 29 -21.02 17.54 1.50
CA VAL A 29 -20.89 18.86 0.88
C VAL A 29 -22.10 19.11 -0.03
N ARG A 30 -22.85 20.17 0.27
CA ARG A 30 -24.04 20.59 -0.51
C ARG A 30 -23.69 21.82 -1.35
N GLU A 31 -23.40 21.58 -2.62
CA GLU A 31 -23.17 22.63 -3.60
C GLU A 31 -24.30 22.61 -4.64
N PRO A 32 -25.04 23.72 -4.84
CA PRO A 32 -26.17 23.77 -5.79
C PRO A 32 -25.76 23.58 -7.24
N ARG A 33 -24.54 24.02 -7.59
CA ARG A 33 -23.98 23.96 -8.95
C ARG A 33 -22.57 23.45 -8.92
N PRO A 34 -22.37 22.15 -8.65
CA PRO A 34 -21.03 21.59 -8.52
C PRO A 34 -20.27 21.64 -9.85
N ALA A 35 -18.98 21.94 -9.76
CA ALA A 35 -18.06 21.93 -10.89
C ALA A 35 -16.76 21.25 -10.50
N TYR A 36 -16.35 20.21 -11.24
CA TYR A 36 -15.22 19.37 -10.89
C TYR A 36 -14.02 19.63 -11.79
N ARG A 37 -12.92 20.06 -11.20
CA ARG A 37 -11.61 20.11 -11.84
C ARG A 37 -10.99 18.72 -11.79
N ALA A 38 -10.48 18.24 -12.92
CA ALA A 38 -9.79 16.96 -13.05
C ALA A 38 -8.29 17.14 -13.14
N PHE A 39 -7.55 16.35 -12.39
CA PHE A 39 -6.07 16.30 -12.39
C PHE A 39 -5.65 14.85 -12.59
N ARG A 40 -4.85 14.58 -13.62
CA ARG A 40 -4.30 13.24 -13.86
C ARG A 40 -3.13 13.01 -12.92
N LEU A 41 -3.17 11.88 -12.20
CA LEU A 41 -2.08 11.43 -11.34
C LEU A 41 -1.22 10.40 -12.07
N SER A 42 0.06 10.28 -11.66
CA SER A 42 0.92 9.18 -12.09
C SER A 42 0.49 7.87 -11.45
N GLY A 43 0.56 6.76 -12.19
CA GLY A 43 0.20 5.43 -11.68
C GLY A 43 0.06 4.40 -12.79
N SER A 44 -0.09 3.12 -12.41
CA SER A 44 -0.28 2.00 -13.34
C SER A 44 -1.70 1.92 -13.93
N ASN A 45 -2.68 2.49 -13.24
CA ASN A 45 -4.06 2.64 -13.68
C ASN A 45 -4.32 4.08 -14.13
N GLU A 46 -5.45 4.32 -14.78
CA GLU A 46 -5.94 5.69 -15.00
C GLU A 46 -6.46 6.23 -13.67
N VAL A 47 -5.69 7.11 -13.03
CA VAL A 47 -6.00 7.71 -11.73
C VAL A 47 -6.15 9.22 -11.88
N TYR A 48 -7.26 9.74 -11.38
CA TYR A 48 -7.55 11.17 -11.39
C TYR A 48 -7.94 11.66 -9.99
N ALA A 49 -7.43 12.82 -9.63
CA ALA A 49 -7.97 13.61 -8.52
C ALA A 49 -9.05 14.55 -9.05
N TYR A 50 -10.19 14.58 -8.39
CA TYR A 50 -11.25 15.52 -8.68
C TYR A 50 -11.40 16.48 -7.50
N GLU A 51 -11.51 17.76 -7.82
CA GLU A 51 -11.73 18.83 -6.85
C GLU A 51 -13.00 19.59 -7.19
N GLU A 52 -13.95 19.59 -6.25
CA GLU A 52 -15.12 20.46 -6.36
C GLU A 52 -14.69 21.92 -6.13
N LYS A 53 -14.98 22.79 -7.12
CA LYS A 53 -14.41 24.13 -7.23
C LYS A 53 -14.76 25.05 -6.06
N SER A 54 -16.01 25.00 -5.60
CA SER A 54 -16.54 25.94 -4.61
C SER A 54 -16.15 25.56 -3.19
N SER A 55 -16.25 24.28 -2.86
CA SER A 55 -15.97 23.74 -1.52
C SER A 55 -14.53 23.34 -1.32
N GLY A 56 -13.78 23.10 -2.40
CA GLY A 56 -12.45 22.52 -2.35
C GLY A 56 -12.43 21.02 -1.97
N ALA A 57 -13.59 20.37 -1.93
CA ALA A 57 -13.68 18.94 -1.62
C ALA A 57 -12.94 18.12 -2.69
N LYS A 58 -12.08 17.20 -2.25
CA LYS A 58 -11.22 16.39 -3.12
C LYS A 58 -11.49 14.91 -2.94
N LEU A 59 -11.45 14.18 -4.05
CA LEU A 59 -11.51 12.72 -4.07
C LEU A 59 -10.63 12.17 -5.19
N ILE A 60 -10.29 10.89 -5.09
CA ILE A 60 -9.52 10.16 -6.10
C ILE A 60 -10.45 9.16 -6.79
N CYS A 61 -10.40 9.10 -8.12
CA CYS A 61 -11.03 8.04 -8.89
C CYS A 61 -9.97 7.22 -9.64
N LYS A 62 -10.06 5.92 -9.48
CA LYS A 62 -9.27 4.92 -10.22
C LYS A 62 -10.17 4.23 -11.23
N PHE A 63 -9.76 4.16 -12.49
CA PHE A 63 -10.53 3.53 -13.56
C PHE A 63 -9.89 2.21 -13.96
N TYR A 64 -10.64 1.13 -13.81
CA TYR A 64 -10.17 -0.25 -14.05
C TYR A 64 -10.61 -0.81 -15.41
N GLY A 65 -11.47 -0.10 -16.13
CA GLY A 65 -11.99 -0.54 -17.41
C GLY A 65 -12.72 -1.89 -17.31
N SER A 66 -12.37 -2.79 -18.19
CA SER A 66 -12.92 -4.17 -18.19
C SER A 66 -12.55 -4.99 -16.94
N ARG A 67 -11.58 -4.52 -16.14
CA ARG A 67 -11.11 -5.19 -14.91
C ARG A 67 -11.89 -4.76 -13.67
N PHE A 68 -13.18 -4.50 -13.77
CA PHE A 68 -14.04 -4.08 -12.66
C PHE A 68 -13.95 -4.97 -11.41
N GLY A 69 -13.64 -6.26 -11.58
CA GLY A 69 -13.40 -7.17 -10.46
C GLY A 69 -12.29 -6.68 -9.50
N TRP A 70 -11.27 -6.02 -10.01
CA TRP A 70 -10.18 -5.44 -9.22
C TRP A 70 -10.65 -4.21 -8.43
N ALA A 71 -11.46 -3.34 -9.07
CA ALA A 71 -12.08 -2.21 -8.37
C ALA A 71 -12.92 -2.67 -7.17
N ARG A 72 -13.69 -3.75 -7.36
CA ARG A 72 -14.50 -4.36 -6.31
C ARG A 72 -13.63 -4.98 -5.21
N GLN A 73 -12.57 -5.67 -5.59
CA GLN A 73 -11.64 -6.28 -4.64
C GLN A 73 -10.93 -5.22 -3.79
N GLU A 74 -10.49 -4.11 -4.40
CA GLU A 74 -9.92 -2.99 -3.63
C GLU A 74 -10.96 -2.37 -2.70
N TYR A 75 -12.18 -2.11 -3.18
CA TYR A 75 -13.26 -1.59 -2.34
C TYR A 75 -13.50 -2.47 -1.10
N GLU A 76 -13.63 -3.78 -1.30
CA GLU A 76 -13.83 -4.76 -0.22
C GLU A 76 -12.62 -4.85 0.72
N GLY A 77 -11.40 -4.73 0.19
CA GLY A 77 -10.15 -4.68 0.96
C GLY A 77 -10.08 -3.46 1.89
N LEU A 78 -10.38 -2.28 1.35
CA LEU A 78 -10.46 -1.03 2.12
C LEU A 78 -11.48 -1.14 3.25
N GLU A 79 -12.71 -1.59 2.95
CA GLU A 79 -13.75 -1.77 3.96
C GLU A 79 -13.34 -2.80 5.03
N THR A 80 -12.67 -3.89 4.62
CA THR A 80 -12.23 -4.95 5.52
C THR A 80 -11.26 -4.42 6.58
N LEU A 81 -10.20 -3.71 6.18
CA LEU A 81 -9.21 -3.19 7.13
C LEU A 81 -9.78 -2.05 7.99
N ARG A 82 -10.66 -1.23 7.45
CA ARG A 82 -11.33 -0.14 8.21
C ARG A 82 -12.17 -0.66 9.38
N ARG A 83 -12.77 -1.86 9.28
CA ARG A 83 -13.52 -2.50 10.38
C ARG A 83 -12.65 -2.75 11.62
N PHE A 84 -11.33 -2.80 11.47
CA PHE A 84 -10.37 -2.94 12.58
C PHE A 84 -9.92 -1.59 13.16
N ARG A 85 -10.75 -0.53 13.00
CA ARG A 85 -10.51 0.82 13.52
C ARG A 85 -9.27 1.50 12.95
N LEU A 86 -8.90 1.18 11.71
CA LEU A 86 -7.87 1.88 10.96
C LEU A 86 -8.53 3.02 10.15
N VAL A 87 -9.15 3.98 10.83
CA VAL A 87 -10.06 4.97 10.22
C VAL A 87 -9.71 6.43 10.51
N GLY A 88 -8.55 6.70 11.07
CA GLY A 88 -8.11 8.06 11.41
C GLY A 88 -6.69 8.07 11.97
N SER A 89 -6.21 9.28 12.31
CA SER A 89 -4.89 9.49 12.92
C SER A 89 -4.66 8.58 14.13
N PRO A 90 -3.46 8.01 14.31
CA PRO A 90 -2.34 8.04 13.39
C PRO A 90 -2.38 6.93 12.33
N HIS A 91 -3.36 6.03 12.36
CA HIS A 91 -3.44 4.84 11.50
C HIS A 91 -4.69 4.89 10.64
N HIS A 92 -4.51 5.22 9.38
CA HIS A 92 -5.59 5.42 8.44
C HIS A 92 -5.53 4.45 7.26
N VAL A 93 -6.64 3.85 6.93
CA VAL A 93 -6.90 3.20 5.65
C VAL A 93 -7.88 4.10 4.92
N ILE A 94 -7.54 4.55 3.72
CA ILE A 94 -8.40 5.49 3.00
C ILE A 94 -9.82 4.97 2.86
N ARG A 95 -10.78 5.90 2.90
CA ARG A 95 -12.20 5.55 2.84
C ARG A 95 -12.64 5.34 1.40
N PRO A 96 -13.21 4.18 1.04
CA PRO A 96 -13.90 4.02 -0.23
C PRO A 96 -15.20 4.84 -0.20
N LEU A 97 -15.42 5.63 -1.24
CA LEU A 97 -16.57 6.54 -1.34
C LEU A 97 -17.67 5.99 -2.23
N GLY A 98 -17.30 5.25 -3.27
CA GLY A 98 -18.24 4.66 -4.20
C GLY A 98 -17.55 3.85 -5.29
N ILE A 99 -18.34 3.03 -5.97
CA ILE A 99 -17.89 2.17 -7.06
C ILE A 99 -18.98 2.11 -8.13
N SER A 100 -18.60 2.16 -9.41
CA SER A 100 -19.54 1.98 -10.52
C SER A 100 -18.90 1.18 -11.65
N ARG A 101 -19.63 0.16 -12.13
CA ARG A 101 -19.22 -0.64 -13.28
C ARG A 101 -19.38 0.12 -14.58
N ASP A 102 -20.49 0.85 -14.70
CA ASP A 102 -20.94 1.51 -15.94
C ASP A 102 -20.09 2.73 -16.29
N LEU A 103 -19.37 3.28 -15.31
CA LEU A 103 -18.45 4.39 -15.48
C LEU A 103 -17.00 3.89 -15.64
N ASN A 104 -16.77 3.04 -16.64
CA ASN A 104 -15.44 2.46 -16.93
C ASN A 104 -14.79 1.77 -15.72
N GLY A 105 -15.61 1.10 -14.88
CA GLY A 105 -15.12 0.37 -13.71
C GLY A 105 -14.48 1.30 -12.68
N VAL A 106 -15.09 2.46 -12.38
CA VAL A 106 -14.53 3.44 -11.44
C VAL A 106 -14.65 2.99 -10.01
N LEU A 107 -13.58 3.21 -9.24
CA LEU A 107 -13.56 3.24 -7.77
C LEU A 107 -13.19 4.64 -7.32
N ALA A 108 -14.05 5.25 -6.51
CA ALA A 108 -13.79 6.52 -5.86
C ALA A 108 -13.39 6.33 -4.40
N VAL A 109 -12.31 6.98 -3.98
CA VAL A 109 -11.79 6.98 -2.62
C VAL A 109 -11.53 8.41 -2.15
N GLU A 110 -11.45 8.60 -0.83
CA GLU A 110 -11.10 9.90 -0.28
C GLU A 110 -9.71 10.35 -0.70
N TYR A 111 -9.53 11.65 -0.83
CA TYR A 111 -8.21 12.26 -1.00
C TYR A 111 -7.54 12.40 0.37
N TYR A 112 -6.33 11.89 0.51
CA TYR A 112 -5.51 12.07 1.69
C TYR A 112 -4.33 12.99 1.35
N PRO A 113 -4.20 14.16 2.01
CA PRO A 113 -3.05 15.04 1.81
C PRO A 113 -1.83 14.48 2.54
N GLY A 114 -0.85 14.00 1.81
CA GLY A 114 0.34 13.40 2.40
C GLY A 114 1.49 13.26 1.42
N GLU A 115 2.69 13.02 1.96
CA GLU A 115 3.89 12.67 1.22
C GLU A 115 3.88 11.17 0.94
N GLN A 116 4.20 10.74 -0.26
CA GLN A 116 4.40 9.31 -0.55
C GLN A 116 5.68 8.78 0.12
N PHE A 117 5.66 7.54 0.55
CA PHE A 117 6.86 6.91 1.11
C PHE A 117 8.01 6.83 0.09
N SER A 118 7.69 6.67 -1.18
CA SER A 118 8.66 6.77 -2.28
C SER A 118 9.41 8.10 -2.31
N ASP A 119 8.72 9.23 -2.02
CA ASP A 119 9.33 10.55 -2.01
C ASP A 119 10.34 10.68 -0.83
N ALA A 120 10.00 10.12 0.34
CA ALA A 120 10.90 10.09 1.50
C ALA A 120 12.16 9.23 1.21
N ILE A 121 12.02 8.10 0.54
CA ILE A 121 13.14 7.26 0.13
C ILE A 121 13.99 7.99 -0.92
N GLU A 122 13.39 8.66 -1.90
CA GLU A 122 14.11 9.43 -2.90
C GLU A 122 14.93 10.56 -2.26
N ARG A 123 14.38 11.26 -1.29
CA ARG A 123 15.10 12.30 -0.53
C ARG A 123 16.31 11.74 0.20
N ALA A 124 16.19 10.60 0.86
CA ALA A 124 17.33 9.94 1.53
C ALA A 124 18.39 9.47 0.54
N THR A 125 17.98 8.82 -0.55
CA THR A 125 18.92 8.25 -1.52
C THR A 125 19.66 9.31 -2.34
N ARG A 126 18.99 10.43 -2.71
CA ARG A 126 19.55 11.47 -3.58
C ARG A 126 20.08 12.69 -2.83
N HIS A 127 19.51 13.03 -1.68
CA HIS A 127 19.80 14.26 -0.96
C HIS A 127 20.36 14.02 0.46
N GLY A 128 20.47 12.75 0.90
CA GLY A 128 21.00 12.41 2.22
C GLY A 128 20.08 12.79 3.38
N ASP A 129 18.78 12.94 3.15
CA ASP A 129 17.81 13.26 4.21
C ASP A 129 17.41 12.00 4.99
N ASP A 130 18.41 11.38 5.61
CA ASP A 130 18.28 10.12 6.33
C ASP A 130 17.36 10.24 7.55
N ALA A 131 17.44 11.38 8.27
CA ALA A 131 16.61 11.61 9.45
C ALA A 131 15.13 11.58 9.14
N HIS A 132 14.72 12.15 7.99
CA HIS A 132 13.35 12.11 7.54
C HIS A 132 12.90 10.68 7.22
N LEU A 133 13.73 9.88 6.53
CA LEU A 133 13.42 8.49 6.22
C LEU A 133 13.28 7.65 7.50
N TYR A 134 14.17 7.80 8.48
CA TYR A 134 14.04 7.13 9.79
C TYR A 134 12.72 7.44 10.47
N TRP A 135 12.29 8.71 10.43
CA TRP A 135 11.01 9.12 11.01
C TRP A 135 9.81 8.48 10.29
N ARG A 136 9.83 8.41 8.95
CA ARG A 136 8.78 7.77 8.15
C ARG A 136 8.75 6.25 8.37
N LEU A 137 9.90 5.60 8.50
CA LEU A 137 10.00 4.17 8.81
C LEU A 137 9.45 3.84 10.21
N LYS A 138 9.68 4.69 11.19
CA LYS A 138 9.06 4.56 12.51
C LYS A 138 7.53 4.61 12.42
N ALA A 139 6.98 5.57 11.70
CA ALA A 139 5.55 5.70 11.51
C ALA A 139 4.95 4.48 10.78
N LEU A 140 5.60 4.02 9.71
CA LEU A 140 5.18 2.84 8.95
C LEU A 140 5.24 1.56 9.77
N ALA A 141 6.31 1.38 10.56
CA ALA A 141 6.46 0.23 11.47
C ALA A 141 5.30 0.17 12.47
N TRP A 142 4.95 1.32 13.06
CA TRP A 142 3.82 1.40 13.98
C TRP A 142 2.48 1.13 13.30
N PHE A 143 2.27 1.67 12.10
CA PHE A 143 1.07 1.40 11.30
C PHE A 143 0.91 -0.10 11.02
N LEU A 144 1.94 -0.74 10.44
CA LEU A 144 1.89 -2.18 10.09
C LEU A 144 1.73 -3.06 11.34
N ALA A 145 2.48 -2.77 12.41
CA ALA A 145 2.32 -3.51 13.67
C ALA A 145 0.90 -3.38 14.23
N THR A 146 0.30 -2.19 14.15
CA THR A 146 -1.08 -1.95 14.60
C THR A 146 -2.08 -2.71 13.73
N GLN A 147 -1.93 -2.67 12.40
CA GLN A 147 -2.75 -3.45 11.47
C GLN A 147 -2.67 -4.94 11.79
N HIS A 148 -1.46 -5.49 11.88
CA HIS A 148 -1.24 -6.91 12.12
C HIS A 148 -1.78 -7.35 13.48
N ASN A 149 -1.49 -6.62 14.56
CA ASN A 149 -1.97 -6.95 15.90
C ASN A 149 -3.49 -6.89 16.03
N ARG A 150 -4.14 -5.90 15.42
CA ARG A 150 -5.61 -5.76 15.47
C ARG A 150 -6.34 -6.80 14.64
N THR A 151 -5.69 -7.33 13.61
CA THR A 151 -6.30 -8.26 12.66
C THR A 151 -5.94 -9.72 12.90
N ALA A 152 -5.03 -10.00 13.85
CA ALA A 152 -4.64 -11.36 14.22
C ALA A 152 -5.87 -12.18 14.63
N ASN A 153 -5.95 -13.41 14.13
CA ASN A 153 -7.02 -14.36 14.46
C ASN A 153 -6.46 -15.59 15.19
N GLY A 154 -7.29 -16.58 15.47
CA GLY A 154 -6.89 -17.83 16.12
C GLY A 154 -6.20 -18.86 15.21
N ALA A 155 -6.19 -18.64 13.90
CA ALA A 155 -5.56 -19.56 12.96
C ALA A 155 -4.04 -19.29 12.87
N THR A 156 -3.26 -20.35 12.74
CA THR A 156 -1.83 -20.26 12.47
C THR A 156 -1.56 -20.02 10.98
N VAL A 157 -0.37 -19.49 10.70
CA VAL A 157 0.10 -19.28 9.32
C VAL A 157 0.24 -20.64 8.62
N ASP A 158 -0.25 -20.69 7.37
CA ASP A 158 0.16 -21.69 6.39
C ASP A 158 1.26 -21.08 5.53
N PHE A 159 2.50 -21.58 5.67
CA PHE A 159 3.67 -21.02 4.97
C PHE A 159 3.82 -21.57 3.53
N ASP A 160 3.11 -22.63 3.16
CA ASP A 160 3.19 -23.22 1.82
C ASP A 160 2.78 -22.25 0.67
N PRO A 161 1.76 -21.40 0.81
CA PRO A 161 1.43 -20.42 -0.22
C PRO A 161 2.57 -19.42 -0.50
N ASP A 162 3.31 -19.03 0.52
CA ASP A 162 4.44 -18.10 0.38
C ASP A 162 5.63 -18.81 -0.26
N CYS A 163 5.90 -20.08 0.07
CA CYS A 163 6.87 -20.92 -0.63
C CYS A 163 6.53 -21.05 -2.12
N ARG A 164 5.28 -21.37 -2.46
CA ARG A 164 4.83 -21.44 -3.87
C ARG A 164 4.95 -20.11 -4.60
N TYR A 165 4.70 -18.99 -3.91
CA TYR A 165 4.88 -17.65 -4.49
C TYR A 165 6.36 -17.37 -4.77
N PHE A 166 7.24 -17.74 -3.84
CA PHE A 166 8.68 -17.63 -3.99
C PHE A 166 9.17 -18.44 -5.20
N ASP A 167 8.78 -19.71 -5.33
CA ASP A 167 9.13 -20.57 -6.47
C ASP A 167 8.66 -20.01 -7.80
N LYS A 168 7.45 -19.45 -7.82
CA LYS A 168 6.91 -18.78 -9.01
C LYS A 168 7.77 -17.59 -9.44
N LEU A 169 8.29 -16.81 -8.49
CA LEU A 169 9.16 -15.67 -8.78
C LEU A 169 10.53 -16.15 -9.28
N ALA A 170 11.17 -17.10 -8.60
CA ALA A 170 12.44 -17.69 -9.03
C ALA A 170 12.35 -18.28 -10.44
N GLY A 171 11.28 -19.04 -10.71
CA GLY A 171 11.02 -19.61 -12.04
C GLY A 171 10.80 -18.53 -13.13
N ARG A 172 10.18 -17.41 -12.81
CA ARG A 172 10.04 -16.29 -13.75
C ARG A 172 11.39 -15.64 -14.07
N LEU A 173 12.23 -15.43 -13.05
CA LEU A 173 13.57 -14.88 -13.23
C LEU A 173 14.46 -15.78 -14.07
N ALA A 174 14.43 -17.09 -13.80
CA ALA A 174 15.15 -18.10 -14.60
C ALA A 174 14.67 -18.12 -16.06
N LYS A 175 13.35 -18.14 -16.26
CA LYS A 175 12.77 -18.10 -17.63
C LYS A 175 13.13 -16.81 -18.38
N ALA A 176 13.29 -15.71 -17.68
CA ALA A 176 13.71 -14.44 -18.25
C ALA A 176 15.26 -14.32 -18.42
N GLY A 177 16.01 -15.38 -18.09
CA GLY A 177 17.49 -15.39 -18.17
C GLY A 177 18.16 -14.42 -17.19
N ARG A 178 17.48 -14.07 -16.10
CA ARG A 178 18.01 -13.15 -15.07
C ARG A 178 18.82 -13.86 -14.00
N ILE A 179 18.56 -15.14 -13.79
CA ILE A 179 19.29 -16.02 -12.88
C ILE A 179 19.57 -17.35 -13.58
N GLY A 180 20.67 -18.00 -13.19
CA GLY A 180 21.06 -19.32 -13.70
C GLY A 180 20.50 -20.48 -12.86
N GLN A 181 20.77 -21.71 -13.29
CA GLN A 181 20.31 -22.92 -12.57
C GLN A 181 20.87 -22.99 -11.14
N TRP A 182 22.13 -22.62 -10.98
CA TRP A 182 22.78 -22.59 -9.66
C TRP A 182 22.05 -21.67 -8.67
N ASP A 183 21.66 -20.46 -9.13
CA ASP A 183 20.87 -19.51 -8.31
C ASP A 183 19.50 -20.10 -7.94
N VAL A 184 18.84 -20.80 -8.88
CA VAL A 184 17.55 -21.48 -8.61
C VAL A 184 17.69 -22.54 -7.55
N ASP A 185 18.78 -23.34 -7.62
CA ASP A 185 19.03 -24.40 -6.66
C ASP A 185 19.35 -23.82 -5.27
N GLU A 186 20.14 -22.76 -5.16
CA GLU A 186 20.41 -22.05 -3.92
C GLU A 186 19.16 -21.42 -3.33
N LEU A 187 18.34 -20.75 -4.12
CA LEU A 187 17.08 -20.17 -3.69
C LEU A 187 16.10 -21.24 -3.20
N SER A 188 16.04 -22.39 -3.90
CA SER A 188 15.21 -23.53 -3.49
C SER A 188 15.69 -24.13 -2.16
N TRP A 189 16.99 -24.27 -1.98
CA TRP A 189 17.59 -24.74 -0.74
C TRP A 189 17.26 -23.77 0.42
N LEU A 190 17.40 -22.46 0.23
CA LEU A 190 17.03 -21.45 1.23
C LEU A 190 15.56 -21.55 1.62
N ARG A 191 14.65 -21.64 0.64
CA ARG A 191 13.22 -21.82 0.89
C ARG A 191 12.94 -23.06 1.74
N ASP A 192 13.55 -24.20 1.39
CA ASP A 192 13.35 -25.46 2.12
C ASP A 192 13.87 -25.36 3.55
N ARG A 193 15.03 -24.73 3.76
CA ARG A 193 15.57 -24.45 5.10
C ARG A 193 14.64 -23.60 5.96
N TRP A 194 13.96 -22.62 5.38
CA TRP A 194 12.95 -21.84 6.10
C TRP A 194 11.69 -22.65 6.35
N ARG A 195 11.23 -23.43 5.36
CA ARG A 195 10.03 -24.28 5.47
C ARG A 195 10.15 -25.32 6.56
N GLU A 196 11.33 -25.86 6.80
CA GLU A 196 11.63 -26.83 7.88
C GLU A 196 11.61 -26.19 9.28
N ARG A 197 11.63 -24.87 9.40
CA ARG A 197 11.65 -24.22 10.71
C ARG A 197 10.25 -24.17 11.32
N PRO A 198 10.02 -24.76 12.51
CA PRO A 198 8.69 -24.75 13.14
C PRO A 198 8.14 -23.33 13.34
N ARG A 199 9.01 -22.36 13.56
CA ARG A 199 8.63 -20.96 13.81
C ARG A 199 7.87 -20.33 12.64
N MET A 200 8.12 -20.75 11.40
CA MET A 200 7.42 -20.27 10.20
C MET A 200 5.94 -20.69 10.16
N TRP A 201 5.55 -21.64 11.02
CA TRP A 201 4.18 -22.19 11.08
C TRP A 201 3.44 -21.82 12.36
N GLN A 202 4.09 -21.11 13.29
CA GLN A 202 3.56 -20.87 14.64
C GLN A 202 2.92 -19.50 14.81
N ASP A 203 3.16 -18.58 13.88
CA ASP A 203 2.58 -17.23 13.97
C ASP A 203 1.06 -17.24 13.62
N ARG A 204 0.38 -16.20 14.03
CA ARG A 204 -1.05 -16.05 13.77
C ARG A 204 -1.27 -15.39 12.42
N GLN A 205 -2.30 -15.85 11.71
CA GLN A 205 -2.73 -15.17 10.50
C GLN A 205 -3.27 -13.77 10.81
N VAL A 206 -2.85 -12.81 9.98
CA VAL A 206 -3.31 -11.43 10.03
C VAL A 206 -3.92 -11.03 8.68
N TRP A 207 -4.63 -9.91 8.62
CA TRP A 207 -4.92 -9.27 7.35
C TRP A 207 -3.70 -8.47 6.90
N LEU A 208 -3.13 -8.85 5.76
CA LEU A 208 -2.01 -8.18 5.12
C LEU A 208 -2.50 -7.01 4.26
N HIS A 209 -1.62 -6.02 4.07
CA HIS A 209 -1.75 -5.09 2.94
C HIS A 209 -1.64 -5.87 1.62
N GLY A 210 -0.71 -6.82 1.57
CA GLY A 210 -0.49 -7.70 0.43
C GLY A 210 0.31 -7.09 -0.72
N ASP A 211 0.50 -5.76 -0.69
CA ASP A 211 1.38 -5.01 -1.59
C ASP A 211 2.00 -3.79 -0.87
N ALA A 212 2.74 -4.05 0.21
CA ALA A 212 3.34 -3.03 1.07
C ALA A 212 4.55 -2.35 0.38
N THR A 213 4.29 -1.72 -0.78
CA THR A 213 5.29 -0.97 -1.56
C THR A 213 5.31 0.51 -1.16
N PRO A 214 6.40 1.25 -1.42
CA PRO A 214 6.50 2.66 -1.08
C PRO A 214 5.44 3.58 -1.69
N ALA A 215 4.90 3.23 -2.85
CA ALA A 215 3.84 4.00 -3.49
C ALA A 215 2.49 3.91 -2.76
N ASN A 216 2.32 2.91 -1.89
CA ASN A 216 1.04 2.56 -1.26
C ASN A 216 0.87 3.10 0.16
N PHE A 217 1.81 3.95 0.62
CA PHE A 217 1.72 4.65 1.91
C PHE A 217 1.90 6.14 1.75
N LEU A 218 0.99 6.89 2.36
CA LEU A 218 1.00 8.35 2.43
C LEU A 218 1.24 8.78 3.88
N PHE A 219 2.14 9.72 4.09
CA PHE A 219 2.48 10.24 5.41
C PHE A 219 1.90 11.63 5.61
N GLY A 220 1.09 11.78 6.64
CA GLY A 220 0.55 13.04 7.09
C GLY A 220 1.47 13.75 8.10
N HIS A 221 0.86 14.48 9.00
CA HIS A 221 1.58 15.17 10.07
C HIS A 221 2.06 14.18 11.14
N GLY A 222 3.27 14.39 11.66
CA GLY A 222 3.84 13.55 12.73
C GLY A 222 3.99 12.09 12.31
N LEU A 223 3.31 11.19 13.02
CA LEU A 223 3.33 9.74 12.78
C LEU A 223 2.11 9.24 12.00
N ASP A 224 1.34 10.13 11.38
CA ASP A 224 0.17 9.76 10.60
C ASP A 224 0.56 9.00 9.34
N VAL A 225 -0.04 7.84 9.15
CA VAL A 225 0.12 7.00 7.96
C VAL A 225 -1.24 6.63 7.40
N ALA A 226 -1.41 6.82 6.10
CA ALA A 226 -2.55 6.32 5.34
C ALA A 226 -2.12 5.24 4.34
N ALA A 227 -2.75 4.08 4.41
CA ALA A 227 -2.58 3.01 3.43
C ALA A 227 -3.60 3.16 2.30
N ILE A 228 -3.11 2.96 1.08
CA ILE A 228 -3.88 3.01 -0.17
C ILE A 228 -3.66 1.72 -0.97
N ASP A 229 -4.43 1.50 -2.02
CA ASP A 229 -4.22 0.41 -3.00
C ASP A 229 -4.31 -1.01 -2.39
N LEU A 230 -5.44 -1.29 -1.73
CA LEU A 230 -5.68 -2.54 -1.00
C LEU A 230 -6.31 -3.66 -1.86
N GLU A 231 -6.03 -3.68 -3.16
CA GLU A 231 -6.53 -4.71 -4.08
C GLU A 231 -5.99 -6.11 -3.79
N ARG A 232 -4.87 -6.21 -3.04
CA ARG A 232 -4.19 -7.48 -2.71
C ARG A 232 -4.36 -7.92 -1.26
N VAL A 233 -5.28 -7.31 -0.54
CA VAL A 233 -5.59 -7.68 0.85
C VAL A 233 -5.91 -9.17 0.94
N LYS A 234 -5.22 -9.87 1.81
CA LYS A 234 -5.39 -11.30 2.07
C LYS A 234 -5.01 -11.65 3.50
N ARG A 235 -5.44 -12.80 3.96
CA ARG A 235 -4.90 -13.39 5.19
C ARG A 235 -3.57 -14.07 4.92
N GLY A 236 -2.63 -13.94 5.86
CA GLY A 236 -1.32 -14.56 5.72
C GLY A 236 -0.36 -14.21 6.86
N ASP A 237 0.91 -14.52 6.61
CA ASP A 237 2.01 -14.18 7.50
C ASP A 237 2.36 -12.70 7.40
N ARG A 238 2.36 -12.00 8.55
CA ARG A 238 2.76 -10.58 8.64
C ARG A 238 4.15 -10.30 8.08
N MET A 239 5.04 -11.29 8.07
CA MET A 239 6.37 -11.17 7.49
C MET A 239 6.34 -10.92 5.99
N PHE A 240 5.25 -11.22 5.30
CA PHE A 240 5.07 -10.87 3.90
C PHE A 240 5.12 -9.35 3.67
N ASP A 241 4.36 -8.57 4.45
CA ASP A 241 4.36 -7.10 4.34
C ASP A 241 5.69 -6.51 4.85
N VAL A 242 6.22 -7.03 5.96
CA VAL A 242 7.49 -6.57 6.55
C VAL A 242 8.66 -6.82 5.60
N GLY A 243 8.75 -8.01 5.04
CA GLY A 243 9.78 -8.38 4.06
C GLY A 243 9.65 -7.60 2.76
N ARG A 244 8.40 -7.26 2.35
CA ARG A 244 8.17 -6.42 1.19
C ARG A 244 8.76 -5.02 1.38
N VAL A 245 8.51 -4.36 2.51
CA VAL A 245 9.11 -3.05 2.82
C VAL A 245 10.64 -3.12 2.82
N ALA A 246 11.23 -4.14 3.44
CA ALA A 246 12.69 -4.31 3.45
C ALA A 246 13.27 -4.50 2.05
N GLY A 247 12.65 -5.34 1.22
CA GLY A 247 13.08 -5.57 -0.17
C GLY A 247 12.95 -4.32 -1.04
N GLU A 248 11.89 -3.52 -0.86
CA GLU A 248 11.71 -2.26 -1.59
C GLU A 248 12.76 -1.21 -1.20
N LEU A 249 13.16 -1.15 0.08
CA LEU A 249 14.28 -0.30 0.51
C LEU A 249 15.58 -0.71 -0.18
N GLN A 250 15.94 -2.00 -0.17
CA GLN A 250 17.14 -2.50 -0.86
C GLN A 250 17.09 -2.16 -2.35
N HIS A 251 15.95 -2.40 -2.99
CA HIS A 251 15.76 -2.09 -4.40
C HIS A 251 15.94 -0.60 -4.71
N ALA A 252 15.37 0.27 -3.88
CA ALA A 252 15.47 1.72 -4.08
C ALA A 252 16.92 2.22 -3.94
N PHE A 253 17.65 1.79 -2.90
CA PHE A 253 19.05 2.16 -2.71
C PHE A 253 19.95 1.59 -3.80
N MET A 254 19.74 0.33 -4.23
CA MET A 254 20.44 -0.26 -5.36
C MET A 254 20.21 0.55 -6.64
N SER A 255 18.96 0.92 -6.92
CA SER A 255 18.59 1.65 -8.13
C SER A 255 19.12 3.09 -8.15
N ALA A 256 19.16 3.76 -7.00
CA ALA A 256 19.56 5.16 -6.91
C ALA A 256 21.07 5.36 -6.71
N ALA A 257 21.73 4.45 -5.99
CA ALA A 257 23.12 4.60 -5.53
C ALA A 257 24.04 3.44 -5.94
N GLY A 258 23.51 2.39 -6.59
CA GLY A 258 24.27 1.21 -6.96
C GLY A 258 24.72 0.32 -5.81
N ASP A 259 24.22 0.58 -4.59
CA ASP A 259 24.63 -0.11 -3.36
C ASP A 259 23.42 -0.38 -2.45
N TRP A 260 22.98 -1.62 -2.43
CA TRP A 260 21.87 -2.07 -1.61
C TRP A 260 22.19 -2.15 -0.11
N HIS A 261 23.49 -2.29 0.26
CA HIS A 261 23.92 -2.31 1.67
C HIS A 261 23.62 -1.00 2.40
N ARG A 262 23.55 0.11 1.69
CA ARG A 262 23.14 1.39 2.25
C ARG A 262 21.72 1.39 2.82
N ALA A 263 20.88 0.42 2.43
CA ALA A 263 19.54 0.24 2.99
C ALA A 263 19.56 -0.44 4.37
N GLU A 264 20.62 -1.17 4.74
CA GLU A 264 20.66 -1.99 5.97
C GLU A 264 20.36 -1.21 7.26
N PRO A 265 20.93 -0.01 7.50
CA PRO A 265 20.61 0.77 8.70
C PRO A 265 19.11 1.12 8.79
N PHE A 266 18.49 1.45 7.66
CA PHE A 266 17.07 1.78 7.57
C PHE A 266 16.18 0.56 7.79
N ILE A 267 16.54 -0.59 7.22
CA ILE A 267 15.87 -1.86 7.44
C ILE A 267 15.97 -2.27 8.90
N GLY A 268 17.18 -2.20 9.49
CA GLY A 268 17.40 -2.48 10.91
C GLY A 268 16.54 -1.60 11.82
N HIS A 269 16.45 -0.30 11.52
CA HIS A 269 15.59 0.63 12.26
C HIS A 269 14.11 0.28 12.12
N PHE A 270 13.63 0.01 10.89
CA PHE A 270 12.25 -0.39 10.63
C PHE A 270 11.86 -1.66 11.41
N LEU A 271 12.71 -2.69 11.36
CA LEU A 271 12.48 -3.94 12.08
C LEU A 271 12.48 -3.72 13.59
N TRP A 272 13.44 -2.91 14.10
CA TRP A 272 13.48 -2.55 15.52
C TRP A 272 12.20 -1.85 15.96
N GLU A 273 11.77 -0.79 15.26
CA GLU A 273 10.54 -0.04 15.57
C GLU A 273 9.31 -0.95 15.48
N TYR A 274 9.23 -1.81 14.46
CA TYR A 274 8.14 -2.79 14.35
C TYR A 274 8.07 -3.71 15.55
N SER A 275 9.22 -4.26 16.01
CA SER A 275 9.30 -5.15 17.17
C SER A 275 8.87 -4.48 18.48
N CYS A 276 9.04 -3.16 18.60
CA CYS A 276 8.65 -2.40 19.80
C CYS A 276 7.16 -2.44 20.10
N HIS A 277 6.33 -2.80 19.12
CA HIS A 277 4.86 -2.86 19.26
C HIS A 277 4.34 -4.27 19.60
N PHE A 278 5.22 -5.18 20.00
CA PHE A 278 4.89 -6.53 20.48
C PHE A 278 5.25 -6.68 21.94
N PRO A 279 4.43 -7.38 22.75
CA PRO A 279 4.72 -7.61 24.17
C PRO A 279 6.07 -8.29 24.42
N ASP A 280 6.43 -9.23 23.55
CA ASP A 280 7.75 -9.86 23.53
C ASP A 280 8.40 -9.61 22.17
N ARG A 281 9.40 -8.71 22.15
CA ARG A 281 10.12 -8.34 20.93
C ARG A 281 10.81 -9.52 20.25
N ARG A 282 11.24 -10.54 21.03
CA ARG A 282 11.88 -11.74 20.49
C ARG A 282 10.92 -12.60 19.68
N ARG A 283 9.62 -12.38 19.84
CA ARG A 283 8.55 -13.07 19.10
C ARG A 283 7.98 -12.23 17.96
N ALA A 284 8.55 -11.07 17.72
CA ALA A 284 8.13 -10.22 16.60
C ALA A 284 8.57 -10.77 15.25
N PHE A 285 9.66 -11.58 15.25
CA PHE A 285 10.25 -12.20 14.05
C PHE A 285 10.51 -13.68 14.26
#